data_678b2712e8f1de086da23ad19147e362
#
_entry.id   678b2712e8f1de086da23ad19147e362
#
_cell.length_a   1.000
_cell.length_b   1.000
_cell.length_c   1.000
_cell.angle_alpha   90.00
_cell.angle_beta   90.00
_cell.angle_gamma   90.00
#
_symmetry.space_group_name_H-M   'P 1'
#
loop_
_entity.id
_entity.type
_entity.pdbx_description
1 polymer ?
#
loop_
_entity_poly.entity_id
_entity_poly.type
_entity_poly.pdbx_seq_one_letter_code
_entity_poly.pdbx_strand_id
1 'polypeptide(L)'
;MDIRDLLEYNWYCSRKFLESFEKLPWNEVVEDRGASFGSMRNIFLHSLEAEQGWFRHLASGKIGDWPRHDYEKEFQNVEAMRKYAEEVEAEGRAYI
;
A
#
# COMPACT_ATOMS: atom_id res chain seq x y z
N MET A 1 -19.93 11.84 6.06
CA MET A 1 -18.78 11.44 5.20
C MET A 1 -19.17 10.17 4.46
N ASP A 2 -19.12 10.20 3.14
CA ASP A 2 -19.41 8.99 2.38
C ASP A 2 -18.14 8.18 2.13
N ILE A 3 -18.28 7.02 1.51
CA ILE A 3 -17.16 6.11 1.26
C ILE A 3 -16.11 6.73 0.34
N ARG A 4 -16.52 7.58 -0.59
CA ARG A 4 -15.57 8.24 -1.49
C ARG A 4 -14.68 9.21 -0.75
N ASP A 5 -15.24 9.98 0.17
CA ASP A 5 -14.46 10.90 1.00
C ASP A 5 -13.45 10.13 1.86
N LEU A 6 -13.86 9.00 2.40
CA LEU A 6 -12.99 8.16 3.21
C LEU A 6 -11.83 7.61 2.38
N LEU A 7 -12.11 7.15 1.16
CA LEU A 7 -11.08 6.61 0.27
C LEU A 7 -10.13 7.71 -0.20
N GLU A 8 -10.64 8.89 -0.52
CA GLU A 8 -9.80 10.03 -0.89
C GLU A 8 -8.84 10.39 0.25
N TYR A 9 -9.34 10.37 1.48
CA TYR A 9 -8.48 10.61 2.64
C TYR A 9 -7.42 9.52 2.80
N ASN A 10 -7.80 8.27 2.59
CA ASN A 10 -6.87 7.14 2.64
C ASN A 10 -5.72 7.31 1.62
N TRP A 11 -6.06 7.68 0.39
CA TRP A 11 -5.04 7.88 -0.66
C TRP A 11 -4.17 9.10 -0.38
N TYR A 12 -4.76 10.15 0.19
CA TYR A 12 -3.99 11.30 0.66
C TYR A 12 -2.97 10.88 1.71
N CYS A 13 -3.38 10.07 2.68
CA CYS A 13 -2.47 9.56 3.71
C CYS A 13 -1.36 8.71 3.12
N SER A 14 -1.66 7.85 2.15
CA SER A 14 -0.65 7.04 1.46
C SER A 14 0.42 7.92 0.81
N ARG A 15 0.00 8.99 0.13
CA ARG A 15 0.94 9.92 -0.48
C ARG A 15 1.82 10.61 0.57
N LYS A 16 1.24 10.96 1.71
CA LYS A 16 2.00 11.57 2.80
C LYS A 16 3.04 10.63 3.40
N PHE A 17 2.69 9.36 3.54
CA PHE A 17 3.67 8.36 3.98
C PHE A 17 4.81 8.22 2.99
N LEU A 18 4.51 8.19 1.70
CA LEU A 18 5.54 8.10 0.66
C LEU A 18 6.47 9.32 0.69
N GLU A 19 5.95 10.52 0.87
CA GLU A 19 6.74 11.72 1.02
C GLU A 19 7.69 11.62 2.23
N SER A 20 7.19 11.07 3.33
CA SER A 20 8.00 10.88 4.53
C SER A 20 9.12 9.87 4.28
N PHE A 21 8.81 8.76 3.60
CA PHE A 21 9.82 7.75 3.27
C PHE A 21 10.92 8.30 2.38
N GLU A 22 10.60 9.21 1.46
CA GLU A 22 11.60 9.86 0.62
C GLU A 22 12.61 10.69 1.40
N LYS A 23 12.20 11.20 2.55
CA LYS A 23 13.06 12.04 3.41
C LYS A 23 13.93 11.23 4.36
N LEU A 24 13.71 9.93 4.45
CA LEU A 24 14.46 9.05 5.34
C LEU A 24 15.50 8.26 4.55
N PRO A 25 16.64 7.93 5.20
CA PRO A 25 17.57 6.97 4.61
C PRO A 25 16.84 5.63 4.38
N TRP A 26 17.10 4.99 3.25
CA TRP A 26 16.42 3.74 2.90
C TRP A 26 16.60 2.66 3.96
N ASN A 27 17.78 2.59 4.58
CA ASN A 27 18.02 1.60 5.63
C ASN A 27 17.09 1.77 6.83
N GLU A 28 16.62 2.98 7.10
CA GLU A 28 15.63 3.19 8.17
C GLU A 28 14.23 2.74 7.75
N VAL A 29 13.87 2.91 6.47
CA VAL A 29 12.58 2.50 5.95
C VAL A 29 12.43 0.98 5.99
N VAL A 30 13.51 0.24 5.79
CA VAL A 30 13.49 -1.22 5.76
C VAL A 30 13.97 -1.87 7.07
N GLU A 31 14.36 -1.09 8.07
CA GLU A 31 14.84 -1.62 9.34
C GLU A 31 13.74 -2.40 10.06
N ASP A 32 14.09 -3.61 10.52
CA ASP A 32 13.18 -4.43 11.33
C ASP A 32 13.12 -3.83 12.75
N ARG A 33 11.95 -3.35 13.12
CA ARG A 33 11.72 -2.69 14.42
C ARG A 33 10.92 -3.58 15.39
N GLY A 34 10.77 -4.87 15.07
CA GLY A 34 10.09 -5.81 15.93
C GLY A 34 8.56 -5.74 15.88
N ALA A 35 7.99 -4.91 15.01
CA ALA A 35 6.55 -4.87 14.79
C ALA A 35 6.12 -6.08 13.94
N SER A 36 4.81 -6.31 13.82
CA SER A 36 4.22 -7.49 13.16
C SER A 36 4.79 -7.83 11.79
N PHE A 37 5.10 -6.83 10.97
CA PHE A 37 5.67 -7.01 9.64
C PHE A 37 7.12 -6.57 9.55
N GLY A 38 7.72 -6.18 10.67
CA GLY A 38 9.13 -5.88 10.80
C GLY A 38 9.49 -4.44 10.49
N SER A 39 9.25 -3.96 9.28
CA SER A 39 9.69 -2.63 8.85
C SER A 39 8.55 -1.72 8.45
N MET A 40 8.82 -0.40 8.37
CA MET A 40 7.85 0.56 7.87
C MET A 40 7.45 0.23 6.43
N ARG A 41 8.42 -0.17 5.59
CA ARG A 41 8.14 -0.62 4.23
C ARG A 41 7.13 -1.76 4.22
N ASN A 42 7.36 -2.78 5.02
CA ASN A 42 6.52 -3.97 5.02
C ASN A 42 5.10 -3.66 5.51
N ILE A 43 4.99 -2.83 6.54
CA ILE A 43 3.67 -2.42 7.07
C ILE A 43 2.90 -1.66 6.00
N PHE A 44 3.54 -0.71 5.34
CA PHE A 44 2.91 0.10 4.30
C PHE A 44 2.44 -0.76 3.13
N LEU A 45 3.31 -1.65 2.64
CA LEU A 45 2.99 -2.54 1.52
C LEU A 45 1.89 -3.53 1.87
N HIS A 46 1.89 -4.04 3.10
CA HIS A 46 0.82 -4.93 3.54
C HIS A 46 -0.53 -4.22 3.54
N SER A 47 -0.56 -2.95 3.94
CA SER A 47 -1.81 -2.19 3.90
C SER A 47 -2.31 -1.98 2.48
N LEU A 48 -1.40 -1.79 1.52
CA LEU A 48 -1.77 -1.69 0.11
C LEU A 48 -2.30 -3.02 -0.44
N GLU A 49 -1.66 -4.12 -0.08
CA GLU A 49 -2.13 -5.45 -0.48
C GLU A 49 -3.53 -5.73 0.06
N ALA A 50 -3.79 -5.33 1.30
CA ALA A 50 -5.10 -5.50 1.90
C ALA A 50 -6.15 -4.66 1.17
N GLU A 51 -5.83 -3.41 0.87
CA GLU A 51 -6.73 -2.53 0.12
C GLU A 51 -7.04 -3.10 -1.26
N GLN A 52 -6.01 -3.51 -1.99
CA GLN A 52 -6.16 -4.10 -3.33
C GLN A 52 -7.00 -5.37 -3.29
N GLY A 53 -6.75 -6.23 -2.32
CA GLY A 53 -7.51 -7.46 -2.13
C GLY A 53 -8.99 -7.21 -1.89
N TRP A 54 -9.32 -6.24 -1.03
CA TRP A 54 -10.71 -5.90 -0.77
C TRP A 54 -11.42 -5.37 -2.02
N PHE A 55 -10.78 -4.46 -2.78
CA PHE A 55 -11.39 -3.96 -4.01
C PHE A 55 -11.64 -5.08 -5.02
N ARG A 56 -10.69 -5.99 -5.16
CA ARG A 56 -10.84 -7.13 -6.08
C ARG A 56 -11.94 -8.08 -5.65
N HIS A 57 -12.08 -8.32 -4.35
CA HIS A 57 -13.18 -9.12 -3.82
C HIS A 57 -14.53 -8.49 -4.10
N LEU A 58 -14.65 -7.19 -3.84
CA LEU A 58 -15.90 -6.47 -4.07
C LEU A 58 -16.25 -6.43 -5.56
N ALA A 59 -15.27 -6.21 -6.41
CA ALA A 59 -15.49 -6.13 -7.86
C ALA A 59 -15.89 -7.47 -8.46
N SER A 60 -15.31 -8.57 -8.01
CA SER A 60 -15.57 -9.90 -8.54
C SER A 60 -16.75 -10.62 -7.88
N GLY A 61 -17.11 -10.19 -6.67
CA GLY A 61 -18.11 -10.89 -5.87
C GLY A 61 -17.63 -12.23 -5.33
N LYS A 62 -16.33 -12.51 -5.42
CA LYS A 62 -15.75 -13.78 -5.00
C LYS A 62 -14.56 -13.56 -4.09
N ILE A 63 -14.38 -14.45 -3.10
CA ILE A 63 -13.18 -14.47 -2.28
C ILE A 63 -12.12 -15.22 -3.08
N GLY A 64 -11.07 -14.51 -3.47
CA GLY A 64 -9.93 -15.07 -4.18
C GLY A 64 -8.67 -14.99 -3.34
N ASP A 65 -7.53 -15.23 -3.98
CA ASP A 65 -6.25 -15.08 -3.33
C ASP A 65 -5.94 -13.61 -3.08
N TRP A 66 -5.37 -13.30 -1.91
CA TRP A 66 -4.90 -11.96 -1.62
C TRP A 66 -3.64 -11.66 -2.43
N PRO A 67 -3.49 -10.41 -2.90
CA PRO A 67 -2.24 -9.98 -3.49
C PRO A 67 -1.09 -10.16 -2.51
N ARG A 68 0.02 -10.70 -2.99
CA ARG A 68 1.22 -10.92 -2.18
C ARG A 68 2.45 -10.61 -3.01
N HIS A 69 3.46 -10.06 -2.36
CA HIS A 69 4.70 -9.67 -3.02
C HIS A 69 5.89 -10.09 -2.18
N ASP A 70 7.02 -10.31 -2.84
CA ASP A 70 8.30 -10.46 -2.16
C ASP A 70 8.85 -9.04 -1.94
N TYR A 71 8.66 -8.50 -0.74
CA TYR A 71 8.98 -7.10 -0.47
C TYR A 71 10.46 -6.79 -0.69
N GLU A 72 11.34 -7.71 -0.32
CA GLU A 72 12.78 -7.49 -0.45
C GLU A 72 13.21 -7.42 -1.91
N LYS A 73 12.61 -8.22 -2.77
CA LYS A 73 12.94 -8.26 -4.20
C LYS A 73 12.23 -7.19 -5.01
N GLU A 74 10.95 -6.95 -4.72
CA GLU A 74 10.13 -6.10 -5.57
C GLU A 74 10.11 -4.64 -5.16
N PHE A 75 10.45 -4.33 -3.90
CA PHE A 75 10.36 -2.97 -3.38
C PHE A 75 11.68 -2.56 -2.73
N GLN A 76 12.64 -2.24 -3.57
CA GLN A 76 13.99 -1.88 -3.13
C GLN A 76 14.24 -0.37 -3.04
N ASN A 77 13.21 0.43 -3.28
CA ASN A 77 13.26 1.88 -3.18
C ASN A 77 11.85 2.45 -3.07
N VAL A 78 11.77 3.74 -2.74
CA VAL A 78 10.47 4.42 -2.57
C VAL A 78 9.69 4.49 -3.87
N GLU A 79 10.38 4.63 -5.01
CA GLU A 79 9.70 4.72 -6.30
C GLU A 79 8.91 3.45 -6.64
N ALA A 80 9.46 2.28 -6.31
CA ALA A 80 8.75 1.01 -6.51
C ALA A 80 7.48 0.96 -5.64
N MET A 81 7.57 1.46 -4.41
CA MET A 81 6.43 1.54 -3.51
C MET A 81 5.37 2.50 -4.04
N ARG A 82 5.81 3.64 -4.59
CA ARG A 82 4.91 4.64 -5.17
C ARG A 82 4.14 4.07 -6.35
N LYS A 83 4.80 3.36 -7.23
CA LYS A 83 4.16 2.74 -8.39
C LYS A 83 3.04 1.79 -7.97
N TYR A 84 3.31 0.98 -6.96
CA TYR A 84 2.30 0.05 -6.46
C TYR A 84 1.13 0.80 -5.81
N ALA A 85 1.42 1.83 -5.02
CA ALA A 85 0.37 2.65 -4.40
C ALA A 85 -0.53 3.31 -5.46
N GLU A 86 0.07 3.80 -6.55
CA GLU A 86 -0.68 4.40 -7.65
C GLU A 86 -1.56 3.36 -8.36
N GLU A 87 -1.04 2.15 -8.54
CA GLU A 87 -1.81 1.05 -9.12
C GLU A 87 -3.03 0.71 -8.26
N VAL A 88 -2.84 0.60 -6.95
CA VAL A 88 -3.92 0.30 -6.02
C VAL A 88 -4.96 1.41 -6.01
N GLU A 89 -4.52 2.66 -6.01
CA GLU A 89 -5.43 3.81 -6.08
C GLU A 89 -6.23 3.80 -7.37
N ALA A 90 -5.59 3.52 -8.51
CA ALA A 90 -6.27 3.46 -9.80
C ALA A 90 -7.34 2.36 -9.83
N GLU A 91 -7.04 1.20 -9.27
CA GLU A 91 -8.04 0.12 -9.15
C GLU A 91 -9.21 0.54 -8.28
N GLY A 92 -8.94 1.20 -7.16
CA GLY A 92 -9.98 1.69 -6.27
C GLY A 92 -10.88 2.75 -6.93
N ARG A 93 -10.26 3.68 -7.66
CA ARG A 93 -11.02 4.72 -8.37
C ARG A 93 -11.89 4.14 -9.48
N ALA A 94 -11.42 3.10 -10.15
CA ALA A 94 -12.20 2.42 -11.18
C ALA A 94 -13.42 1.71 -10.58
N TYR A 95 -13.31 1.24 -9.34
CA TYR A 95 -14.40 0.56 -8.66
C TYR A 95 -15.49 1.52 -8.20
N ILE A 96 -15.13 2.68 -7.69
CA ILE A 96 -16.10 3.65 -7.19
C ILE A 96 -16.54 4.63 -8.27
#